data_9d91293c9f4cd1bdcd36c4f3cc1fa18a
#
_entry.id   9d91293c9f4cd1bdcd36c4f3cc1fa18a
#
_cell.length_a   1.000
_cell.length_b   1.000
_cell.length_c   1.000
_cell.angle_alpha   90.00
_cell.angle_beta   90.00
_cell.angle_gamma   90.00
#
_symmetry.space_group_name_H-M   'P 1'
#
loop_
_entity.id
_entity.type
_entity.pdbx_description
1 polymer ?
#
loop_
_entity_poly.entity_id
_entity_poly.type
_entity_poly.pdbx_seq_one_letter_code
_entity_poly.pdbx_strand_id
1 'polypeptide(L)'
;MLLRAIVGVLLAAAMAHGQPPRFSEHILRKLHNETITGFALQDRTFVTWGDRLLWGRLPQGSYRVVRGRGPAFAEGGCLLDVDGDGQLDIVVNEGGPEADLVWYRAPHAGGRWTRHVIDTGIDAPDMLPATLLGHRGVLLIHKRMQVRFYEIPADPTTRWPSQEVYSFYSPSHQGGLRMADIDGDGLPDILAGMYWIRSPESFELPWRLFAIDLWNETLESAMMRLSYSPLTGAAPELVAAQRKMPSARLARFEKPTDPRQLWTEHRIASELNLDQPNSLDVADFDGDGRPDILVAEKAGAGRVIVLRNEGGGQFTPVVIAQGRPVQFARAVDVNGDGRPDILLIRADAIAWLENQAPRL
;
A
#
# COMPACT_ATOMS: atom_id res chain seq x y z
N MET A 1 -59.58 -0.55 42.64
CA MET A 1 -58.50 0.35 42.25
C MET A 1 -57.28 -0.52 41.90
N LEU A 2 -57.11 -0.81 40.60
CA LEU A 2 -55.99 -1.62 40.12
C LEU A 2 -54.86 -0.73 39.65
N LEU A 3 -53.72 -0.81 40.28
CA LEU A 3 -52.48 -0.19 39.88
C LEU A 3 -51.80 -1.09 38.85
N ARG A 4 -51.75 -0.67 37.58
CA ARG A 4 -50.95 -1.35 36.50
C ARG A 4 -49.53 -0.82 36.58
N ALA A 5 -48.59 -1.72 36.93
CA ALA A 5 -47.18 -1.48 36.79
C ALA A 5 -46.79 -1.65 35.30
N ILE A 6 -46.24 -0.61 34.68
CA ILE A 6 -45.62 -0.67 33.39
C ILE A 6 -44.16 -1.07 33.62
N VAL A 7 -43.83 -2.32 33.28
CA VAL A 7 -42.44 -2.79 33.21
C VAL A 7 -41.87 -2.33 31.87
N GLY A 8 -41.05 -1.28 31.91
CA GLY A 8 -40.25 -0.85 30.77
C GLY A 8 -39.09 -1.82 30.60
N VAL A 9 -39.13 -2.61 29.53
CA VAL A 9 -37.98 -3.40 29.07
C VAL A 9 -37.02 -2.44 28.38
N LEU A 10 -35.97 -2.01 29.07
CA LEU A 10 -34.80 -1.41 28.47
C LEU A 10 -34.05 -2.52 27.73
N LEU A 11 -34.22 -2.60 26.39
CA LEU A 11 -33.29 -3.29 25.54
C LEU A 11 -31.99 -2.44 25.53
N ALA A 12 -31.02 -2.80 26.34
CA ALA A 12 -29.65 -2.39 26.15
C ALA A 12 -29.17 -3.08 24.85
N ALA A 13 -29.07 -2.36 23.78
CA ALA A 13 -28.30 -2.79 22.63
C ALA A 13 -26.86 -2.90 23.11
N ALA A 14 -26.41 -4.11 23.43
CA ALA A 14 -25.01 -4.41 23.60
C ALA A 14 -24.37 -4.17 22.23
N MET A 15 -23.67 -3.06 22.08
CA MET A 15 -22.75 -2.87 20.98
C MET A 15 -21.78 -4.06 21.04
N ALA A 16 -21.79 -4.91 20.03
CA ALA A 16 -20.84 -5.99 19.91
C ALA A 16 -19.44 -5.38 19.69
N HIS A 17 -18.74 -5.10 20.79
CA HIS A 17 -17.34 -4.78 20.73
C HIS A 17 -16.62 -6.09 20.42
N GLY A 18 -16.07 -6.21 19.21
CA GLY A 18 -15.22 -7.33 18.84
C GLY A 18 -14.12 -7.53 19.89
N GLN A 19 -13.76 -8.77 20.18
CA GLN A 19 -12.60 -9.02 21.03
C GLN A 19 -11.34 -8.52 20.31
N PRO A 20 -10.34 -7.99 21.06
CA PRO A 20 -9.11 -7.56 20.42
C PRO A 20 -8.52 -8.72 19.61
N PRO A 21 -8.08 -8.46 18.36
CA PRO A 21 -7.57 -9.51 17.49
C PRO A 21 -6.37 -10.20 18.16
N ARG A 22 -6.33 -11.54 18.11
CA ARG A 22 -5.22 -12.35 18.61
C ARG A 22 -4.45 -12.89 17.44
N PHE A 23 -3.13 -12.80 17.52
CA PHE A 23 -2.25 -13.25 16.45
C PHE A 23 -1.22 -14.25 16.95
N SER A 24 -0.88 -15.25 16.12
CA SER A 24 0.28 -16.13 16.31
C SER A 24 1.28 -15.95 15.17
N GLU A 25 2.58 -15.87 15.52
CA GLU A 25 3.64 -15.64 14.53
C GLU A 25 4.13 -16.97 13.92
N HIS A 26 4.21 -16.99 12.59
CA HIS A 26 4.78 -18.09 11.79
C HIS A 26 5.91 -17.56 10.92
N ILE A 27 7.09 -18.16 11.04
CA ILE A 27 8.24 -17.82 10.20
C ILE A 27 8.13 -18.61 8.90
N LEU A 28 7.96 -17.90 7.80
CA LEU A 28 7.98 -18.50 6.46
C LEU A 28 9.42 -18.73 5.98
N ARG A 29 10.29 -17.74 6.21
CA ARG A 29 11.69 -17.80 5.83
C ARG A 29 12.56 -16.96 6.74
N LYS A 30 13.69 -17.52 7.20
CA LYS A 30 14.77 -16.73 7.82
C LYS A 30 15.63 -16.08 6.73
N LEU A 31 15.98 -14.84 6.91
CA LEU A 31 16.85 -14.06 6.03
C LEU A 31 18.23 -13.96 6.68
N HIS A 32 19.27 -14.11 5.86
CA HIS A 32 20.66 -14.06 6.34
C HIS A 32 21.43 -13.02 5.50
N ASN A 33 21.69 -11.84 6.08
CA ASN A 33 22.41 -10.74 5.42
C ASN A 33 21.80 -10.38 4.05
N GLU A 34 20.48 -10.39 3.95
CA GLU A 34 19.74 -9.95 2.77
C GLU A 34 19.19 -8.55 3.03
N THR A 35 19.43 -7.63 2.11
CA THR A 35 18.79 -6.30 2.15
C THR A 35 17.50 -6.36 1.37
N ILE A 36 16.39 -5.91 1.97
CA ILE A 36 15.11 -5.77 1.29
C ILE A 36 14.76 -4.29 1.23
N THR A 37 14.60 -3.78 0.01
CA THR A 37 14.23 -2.39 -0.28
C THR A 37 12.79 -2.23 -0.72
N GLY A 38 12.22 -3.29 -1.33
CA GLY A 38 10.86 -3.26 -1.82
C GLY A 38 10.13 -4.60 -1.72
N PHE A 39 8.82 -4.50 -1.88
CA PHE A 39 7.90 -5.61 -1.73
C PHE A 39 6.62 -5.37 -2.53
N ALA A 40 6.12 -6.41 -3.21
CA ALA A 40 4.81 -6.44 -3.82
C ALA A 40 4.05 -7.70 -3.44
N LEU A 41 2.75 -7.58 -3.32
CA LEU A 41 1.82 -8.68 -3.05
C LEU A 41 0.61 -8.52 -3.95
N GLN A 42 0.23 -9.60 -4.63
CA GLN A 42 -1.02 -9.70 -5.37
C GLN A 42 -1.59 -11.10 -5.15
N ASP A 43 -2.83 -11.17 -4.69
CA ASP A 43 -3.46 -12.41 -4.24
C ASP A 43 -2.58 -13.11 -3.20
N ARG A 44 -2.05 -14.27 -3.52
CA ARG A 44 -1.12 -15.04 -2.68
C ARG A 44 0.30 -15.09 -3.22
N THR A 45 0.58 -14.32 -4.26
CA THR A 45 1.92 -14.19 -4.85
C THR A 45 2.59 -12.97 -4.28
N PHE A 46 3.80 -13.12 -3.76
CA PHE A 46 4.59 -12.00 -3.27
C PHE A 46 5.98 -12.01 -3.86
N VAL A 47 6.56 -10.84 -3.94
CA VAL A 47 7.92 -10.62 -4.41
C VAL A 47 8.62 -9.67 -3.46
N THR A 48 9.86 -9.98 -3.13
CA THR A 48 10.76 -9.07 -2.40
C THR A 48 11.99 -8.78 -3.24
N TRP A 49 12.46 -7.54 -3.18
CA TRP A 49 13.68 -7.14 -3.87
C TRP A 49 14.56 -6.26 -2.97
N GLY A 50 15.85 -6.21 -3.33
CA GLY A 50 16.89 -5.49 -2.61
C GLY A 50 18.23 -5.87 -3.23
N ASP A 51 19.09 -6.63 -2.54
CA ASP A 51 20.28 -7.22 -3.14
C ASP A 51 19.99 -8.44 -4.01
N ARG A 52 18.79 -9.00 -3.88
CA ARG A 52 18.23 -10.10 -4.67
C ARG A 52 16.80 -9.80 -5.07
N LEU A 53 16.29 -10.55 -6.06
CA LEU A 53 14.88 -10.58 -6.42
C LEU A 53 14.35 -11.98 -6.13
N LEU A 54 13.40 -12.08 -5.21
CA LEU A 54 12.83 -13.34 -4.75
C LEU A 54 11.33 -13.35 -5.02
N TRP A 55 10.84 -14.43 -5.57
CA TRP A 55 9.42 -14.71 -5.77
C TRP A 55 8.95 -15.79 -4.82
N GLY A 56 7.76 -15.67 -4.27
CA GLY A 56 7.15 -16.65 -3.40
C GLY A 56 5.63 -16.70 -3.52
N ARG A 57 5.05 -17.79 -3.02
CA ARG A 57 3.60 -17.97 -2.95
C ARG A 57 3.17 -18.45 -1.56
N LEU A 58 2.14 -17.82 -1.02
CA LEU A 58 1.54 -18.16 0.27
C LEU A 58 0.58 -19.36 0.14
N PRO A 59 0.40 -20.18 1.18
CA PRO A 59 1.13 -20.20 2.45
C PRO A 59 2.43 -21.03 2.40
N GLN A 60 2.72 -21.75 1.30
CA GLN A 60 3.73 -22.80 1.23
C GLN A 60 5.18 -22.32 1.42
N GLY A 61 5.43 -21.01 1.44
CA GLY A 61 6.77 -20.48 1.65
C GLY A 61 7.83 -20.96 0.63
N SER A 62 7.39 -21.51 -0.52
CA SER A 62 8.30 -21.87 -1.59
C SER A 62 8.83 -20.63 -2.27
N TYR A 63 10.14 -20.42 -2.18
CA TYR A 63 10.82 -19.26 -2.76
C TYR A 63 11.61 -19.66 -3.97
N ARG A 64 11.53 -18.82 -4.99
CA ARG A 64 12.39 -18.92 -6.17
C ARG A 64 13.25 -17.68 -6.27
N VAL A 65 14.52 -17.85 -6.54
CA VAL A 65 15.43 -16.76 -6.88
C VAL A 65 15.15 -16.38 -8.33
N VAL A 66 14.60 -15.19 -8.54
CA VAL A 66 14.39 -14.61 -9.87
C VAL A 66 15.72 -14.06 -10.38
N ARG A 67 16.40 -13.25 -9.54
CA ARG A 67 17.75 -12.73 -9.78
C ARG A 67 18.58 -12.84 -8.50
N GLY A 68 19.78 -13.43 -8.63
CA GLY A 68 20.75 -13.52 -7.55
C GLY A 68 21.31 -12.16 -7.12
N ARG A 69 22.39 -12.16 -6.32
CA ARG A 69 23.07 -10.92 -5.91
C ARG A 69 23.61 -10.17 -7.12
N GLY A 70 23.47 -8.85 -7.10
CA GLY A 70 23.89 -7.93 -8.17
C GLY A 70 23.65 -6.49 -7.74
N PRO A 71 23.59 -5.53 -8.67
CA PRO A 71 23.19 -4.15 -8.36
C PRO A 71 21.90 -4.12 -7.56
N ALA A 72 21.84 -3.29 -6.51
CA ALA A 72 20.67 -3.21 -5.65
C ALA A 72 19.44 -2.71 -6.42
N PHE A 73 18.27 -3.21 -6.09
CA PHE A 73 17.01 -2.66 -6.57
C PHE A 73 16.62 -1.43 -5.78
N ALA A 74 15.99 -0.45 -6.43
CA ALA A 74 15.34 0.69 -5.78
C ALA A 74 14.05 0.26 -5.06
N GLU A 75 13.33 1.23 -4.45
CA GLU A 75 12.15 0.91 -3.65
C GLU A 75 10.95 0.45 -4.49
N GLY A 76 10.73 1.06 -5.67
CA GLY A 76 9.54 0.84 -6.49
C GLY A 76 9.54 -0.47 -7.27
N GLY A 77 8.36 -1.06 -7.35
CA GLY A 77 8.08 -2.25 -8.14
C GLY A 77 6.64 -2.72 -7.98
N CYS A 78 6.18 -3.53 -8.92
CA CYS A 78 4.82 -4.07 -8.92
C CYS A 78 4.75 -5.43 -9.61
N LEU A 79 3.61 -6.09 -9.42
CA LEU A 79 3.23 -7.33 -10.09
C LEU A 79 2.12 -7.03 -11.10
N LEU A 80 2.24 -7.53 -12.31
CA LEU A 80 1.17 -7.52 -13.33
C LEU A 80 1.47 -8.57 -14.40
N ASP A 81 0.44 -9.03 -15.08
CA ASP A 81 0.57 -9.85 -16.29
C ASP A 81 0.88 -8.92 -17.46
N VAL A 82 2.16 -8.83 -17.86
CA VAL A 82 2.63 -7.90 -18.89
C VAL A 82 2.25 -8.37 -20.30
N ASP A 83 2.49 -9.66 -20.60
CA ASP A 83 2.33 -10.20 -21.95
C ASP A 83 1.00 -10.93 -22.19
N GLY A 84 0.09 -10.93 -21.19
CA GLY A 84 -1.24 -11.50 -21.30
C GLY A 84 -1.28 -13.03 -21.24
N ASP A 85 -0.23 -13.67 -20.68
CA ASP A 85 -0.15 -15.14 -20.58
C ASP A 85 -0.84 -15.72 -19.33
N GLY A 86 -1.43 -14.86 -18.48
CA GLY A 86 -2.14 -15.22 -17.26
C GLY A 86 -1.22 -15.44 -16.06
N GLN A 87 0.07 -15.22 -16.17
CA GLN A 87 1.02 -15.26 -15.06
C GLN A 87 1.45 -13.86 -14.63
N LEU A 88 1.70 -13.69 -13.33
CA LEU A 88 2.20 -12.42 -12.81
C LEU A 88 3.69 -12.28 -13.07
N ASP A 89 4.03 -11.26 -13.82
CA ASP A 89 5.38 -10.79 -14.05
C ASP A 89 5.79 -9.76 -12.99
N ILE A 90 7.05 -9.37 -13.01
CA ILE A 90 7.62 -8.43 -12.05
C ILE A 90 8.18 -7.23 -12.80
N VAL A 91 7.68 -6.03 -12.48
CA VAL A 91 8.31 -4.77 -12.93
C VAL A 91 8.98 -4.14 -11.72
N VAL A 92 10.28 -3.85 -11.84
CA VAL A 92 11.11 -3.29 -10.76
C VAL A 92 12.14 -2.31 -11.33
N ASN A 93 12.66 -1.49 -10.42
CA ASN A 93 13.71 -0.52 -10.74
C ASN A 93 15.06 -1.08 -10.27
N GLU A 94 15.93 -1.48 -11.20
CA GLU A 94 17.19 -2.20 -10.95
C GLU A 94 18.41 -1.29 -11.14
N GLY A 95 19.16 -1.06 -10.06
CA GLY A 95 20.39 -0.27 -10.06
C GLY A 95 20.34 0.91 -9.09
N GLY A 96 21.33 1.81 -9.19
CA GLY A 96 21.45 3.01 -8.38
C GLY A 96 20.65 4.20 -8.92
N PRO A 97 21.16 5.44 -8.79
CA PRO A 97 20.44 6.66 -9.20
C PRO A 97 20.06 6.78 -10.69
N GLU A 98 20.73 6.01 -11.55
CA GLU A 98 20.41 5.88 -12.97
C GLU A 98 19.95 4.45 -13.28
N ALA A 99 19.04 3.94 -12.47
CA ALA A 99 18.55 2.59 -12.52
C ALA A 99 17.81 2.26 -13.83
N ASP A 100 17.87 1.01 -14.24
CA ASP A 100 17.00 0.49 -15.27
C ASP A 100 15.60 0.22 -14.69
N LEU A 101 14.57 0.64 -15.40
CA LEU A 101 13.22 0.09 -15.23
C LEU A 101 13.17 -1.20 -16.03
N VAL A 102 12.94 -2.32 -15.36
CA VAL A 102 13.02 -3.65 -15.96
C VAL A 102 11.77 -4.46 -15.72
N TRP A 103 11.47 -5.33 -16.66
CA TRP A 103 10.44 -6.35 -16.59
C TRP A 103 11.10 -7.74 -16.55
N TYR A 104 10.75 -8.53 -15.54
CA TYR A 104 11.08 -9.94 -15.44
C TYR A 104 9.85 -10.77 -15.82
N ARG A 105 9.89 -11.37 -17.00
CA ARG A 105 8.85 -12.27 -17.50
C ARG A 105 8.83 -13.56 -16.70
N ALA A 106 7.65 -13.94 -16.21
CA ALA A 106 7.44 -15.21 -15.51
C ALA A 106 7.69 -16.41 -16.45
N PRO A 107 8.34 -17.46 -15.97
CA PRO A 107 8.59 -18.63 -16.80
C PRO A 107 7.34 -19.50 -16.91
N HIS A 108 7.03 -19.97 -18.11
CA HIS A 108 6.18 -21.15 -18.27
C HIS A 108 6.81 -22.36 -17.59
N ALA A 109 6.03 -23.36 -17.21
CA ALA A 109 6.37 -24.51 -16.39
C ALA A 109 7.86 -24.95 -16.45
N GLY A 110 8.61 -24.68 -15.37
CA GLY A 110 9.99 -25.13 -15.22
C GLY A 110 11.07 -24.28 -15.91
N GLY A 111 10.69 -23.18 -16.58
CA GLY A 111 11.61 -22.26 -17.24
C GLY A 111 12.36 -21.31 -16.30
N ARG A 112 13.08 -20.37 -16.90
CA ARG A 112 13.80 -19.28 -16.19
C ARG A 112 13.11 -17.96 -16.43
N TRP A 113 13.18 -17.06 -15.46
CA TRP A 113 12.77 -15.67 -15.61
C TRP A 113 13.63 -14.98 -16.68
N THR A 114 13.02 -14.19 -17.53
CA THR A 114 13.69 -13.45 -18.61
C THR A 114 13.61 -11.96 -18.31
N ARG A 115 14.76 -11.28 -18.33
CA ARG A 115 14.87 -9.86 -18.06
C ARG A 115 14.76 -9.06 -19.35
N HIS A 116 13.90 -8.05 -19.37
CA HIS A 116 13.75 -7.06 -20.44
C HIS A 116 13.88 -5.65 -19.87
N VAL A 117 14.56 -4.75 -20.57
CA VAL A 117 14.69 -3.35 -20.19
C VAL A 117 13.52 -2.57 -20.78
N ILE A 118 12.77 -1.91 -19.91
CA ILE A 118 11.68 -1.02 -20.27
C ILE A 118 12.23 0.37 -20.61
N ASP A 119 13.03 0.93 -19.70
CA ASP A 119 13.69 2.24 -19.85
C ASP A 119 14.91 2.35 -18.94
N THR A 120 15.75 3.38 -19.11
CA THR A 120 16.97 3.62 -18.33
C THR A 120 16.95 4.97 -17.65
N GLY A 121 17.74 5.16 -16.59
CA GLY A 121 17.83 6.43 -15.86
C GLY A 121 16.61 6.73 -15.00
N ILE A 122 15.92 5.70 -14.51
CA ILE A 122 14.67 5.81 -13.73
C ILE A 122 14.97 5.63 -12.24
N ASP A 123 14.57 6.61 -11.41
CA ASP A 123 14.50 6.50 -9.95
C ASP A 123 13.02 6.53 -9.56
N ALA A 124 12.46 5.36 -9.25
CA ALA A 124 11.05 5.21 -8.92
C ALA A 124 10.86 4.64 -7.51
N PRO A 125 10.61 5.48 -6.50
CA PRO A 125 10.34 5.02 -5.13
C PRO A 125 8.96 4.38 -4.96
N ASP A 126 8.00 4.73 -5.80
CA ASP A 126 6.65 4.18 -5.80
C ASP A 126 6.21 3.85 -7.23
N MET A 127 5.51 2.72 -7.36
CA MET A 127 5.06 2.17 -8.65
C MET A 127 3.83 1.29 -8.44
N LEU A 128 2.90 1.31 -9.37
CA LEU A 128 1.74 0.42 -9.39
C LEU A 128 1.31 0.06 -10.81
N PRO A 129 0.66 -1.11 -11.02
CA PRO A 129 -0.02 -1.41 -12.27
C PRO A 129 -1.16 -0.43 -12.47
N ALA A 130 -1.34 0.04 -13.70
CA ALA A 130 -2.38 1.01 -14.02
C ALA A 130 -3.03 0.71 -15.39
N THR A 131 -4.33 0.97 -15.45
CA THR A 131 -5.02 1.21 -16.72
C THR A 131 -5.44 2.67 -16.71
N LEU A 132 -4.83 3.47 -17.57
CA LEU A 132 -5.02 4.91 -17.62
C LEU A 132 -5.56 5.29 -18.99
N LEU A 133 -6.74 5.89 -19.04
CA LEU A 133 -7.43 6.25 -20.28
C LEU A 133 -7.55 5.10 -21.30
N GLY A 134 -7.74 3.87 -20.81
CA GLY A 134 -7.84 2.66 -21.62
C GLY A 134 -6.51 1.99 -21.97
N HIS A 135 -5.37 2.59 -21.67
CA HIS A 135 -4.03 2.06 -21.89
C HIS A 135 -3.54 1.29 -20.66
N ARG A 136 -3.08 0.05 -20.85
CA ARG A 136 -2.50 -0.77 -19.77
C ARG A 136 -1.02 -0.44 -19.59
N GLY A 137 -0.56 -0.38 -18.34
CA GLY A 137 0.84 -0.07 -18.10
C GLY A 137 1.21 0.01 -16.63
N VAL A 138 2.23 0.81 -16.36
CA VAL A 138 2.78 1.07 -15.04
C VAL A 138 2.82 2.56 -14.78
N LEU A 139 2.22 2.97 -13.67
CA LEU A 139 2.29 4.33 -13.15
C LEU A 139 3.36 4.38 -12.06
N LEU A 140 4.23 5.39 -12.10
CA LEU A 140 5.30 5.55 -11.12
C LEU A 140 5.57 7.02 -10.78
N ILE A 141 6.17 7.24 -9.62
CA ILE A 141 6.75 8.54 -9.25
C ILE A 141 8.24 8.49 -9.56
N HIS A 142 8.69 9.31 -10.52
CA HIS A 142 10.10 9.45 -10.90
C HIS A 142 10.76 10.56 -10.08
N LYS A 143 11.93 10.27 -9.49
CA LYS A 143 12.73 11.23 -8.70
C LYS A 143 11.92 11.97 -7.61
N ARG A 144 10.85 11.34 -7.10
CA ARG A 144 9.95 11.91 -6.07
C ARG A 144 9.25 13.21 -6.45
N MET A 145 9.30 13.58 -7.74
CA MET A 145 8.82 14.88 -8.23
C MET A 145 7.94 14.78 -9.47
N GLN A 146 7.88 13.61 -10.12
CA GLN A 146 7.22 13.49 -11.42
C GLN A 146 6.43 12.19 -11.51
N VAL A 147 5.15 12.29 -11.84
CA VAL A 147 4.30 11.13 -12.17
C VAL A 147 4.48 10.81 -13.65
N ARG A 148 4.85 9.56 -13.94
CA ARG A 148 5.00 9.02 -15.30
C ARG A 148 4.17 7.78 -15.48
N PHE A 149 3.62 7.62 -16.67
CA PHE A 149 2.94 6.41 -17.11
C PHE A 149 3.75 5.74 -18.23
N TYR A 150 3.99 4.46 -18.10
CA TYR A 150 4.63 3.61 -19.11
C TYR A 150 3.58 2.66 -19.65
N GLU A 151 3.23 2.80 -20.93
CA GLU A 151 2.28 1.94 -21.61
C GLU A 151 2.95 0.63 -22.05
N ILE A 152 2.28 -0.48 -21.85
CA ILE A 152 2.71 -1.78 -22.37
C ILE A 152 2.47 -1.81 -23.88
N PRO A 153 3.52 -1.88 -24.72
CA PRO A 153 3.36 -1.95 -26.17
C PRO A 153 2.88 -3.34 -26.63
N ALA A 154 2.46 -3.45 -27.87
CA ALA A 154 2.05 -4.73 -28.47
C ALA A 154 3.15 -5.80 -28.40
N ASP A 155 4.42 -5.41 -28.53
CA ASP A 155 5.58 -6.24 -28.21
C ASP A 155 6.25 -5.69 -26.93
N PRO A 156 5.96 -6.27 -25.76
CA PRO A 156 6.47 -5.76 -24.48
C PRO A 156 7.97 -5.97 -24.28
N THR A 157 8.63 -6.72 -25.17
CA THR A 157 10.11 -6.91 -25.12
C THR A 157 10.87 -5.69 -25.62
N THR A 158 10.19 -4.74 -26.25
CA THR A 158 10.76 -3.48 -26.74
C THR A 158 10.70 -2.39 -25.64
N ARG A 159 11.32 -1.24 -25.89
CA ARG A 159 11.20 -0.08 -25.02
C ARG A 159 9.75 0.38 -24.94
N TRP A 160 9.23 0.62 -23.72
CA TRP A 160 7.84 1.06 -23.56
C TRP A 160 7.69 2.56 -23.81
N PRO A 161 6.63 2.98 -24.51
CA PRO A 161 6.27 4.39 -24.58
C PRO A 161 6.01 4.94 -23.19
N SER A 162 6.45 6.15 -22.91
CA SER A 162 6.23 6.80 -21.65
C SER A 162 5.67 8.20 -21.81
N GLN A 163 4.78 8.57 -20.89
CA GLN A 163 4.19 9.89 -20.81
C GLN A 163 4.42 10.49 -19.44
N GLU A 164 4.89 11.75 -19.41
CA GLU A 164 4.83 12.57 -18.22
C GLU A 164 3.39 12.99 -17.98
N VAL A 165 2.82 12.53 -16.86
CA VAL A 165 1.46 12.90 -16.45
C VAL A 165 1.49 14.24 -15.73
N TYR A 166 2.40 14.40 -14.77
CA TYR A 166 2.54 15.62 -14.00
C TYR A 166 3.91 15.77 -13.35
N SER A 167 4.43 16.99 -13.30
CA SER A 167 5.62 17.36 -12.53
C SER A 167 5.25 18.25 -11.37
N PHE A 168 5.65 17.86 -10.15
CA PHE A 168 5.40 18.63 -8.93
C PHE A 168 6.43 19.76 -8.78
N TYR A 169 5.94 20.94 -8.45
CA TYR A 169 6.74 22.09 -8.01
C TYR A 169 6.49 22.29 -6.51
N SER A 170 6.95 21.34 -5.70
CA SER A 170 6.74 21.32 -4.26
C SER A 170 8.08 21.35 -3.53
N PRO A 171 8.19 22.01 -2.36
CA PRO A 171 9.38 21.94 -1.54
C PRO A 171 9.62 20.54 -0.93
N SER A 172 8.61 19.68 -0.93
CA SER A 172 8.68 18.33 -0.40
C SER A 172 8.64 17.27 -1.50
N HIS A 173 9.41 16.20 -1.31
CA HIS A 173 9.31 14.99 -2.11
C HIS A 173 7.92 14.38 -1.98
N GLN A 174 7.38 13.89 -3.09
CA GLN A 174 6.09 13.22 -3.12
C GLN A 174 6.30 11.71 -3.14
N GLY A 175 5.49 10.97 -2.38
CA GLY A 175 5.50 9.51 -2.33
C GLY A 175 4.15 8.95 -1.91
N GLY A 176 3.91 7.70 -2.29
CA GLY A 176 2.60 7.05 -2.18
C GLY A 176 1.76 7.30 -3.43
N LEU A 177 1.38 6.21 -4.10
CA LEU A 177 0.52 6.21 -5.28
C LEU A 177 -0.74 5.39 -5.02
N ARG A 178 -1.88 5.91 -5.47
CA ARG A 178 -3.15 5.17 -5.61
C ARG A 178 -3.90 5.70 -6.83
N MET A 179 -4.82 4.88 -7.32
CA MET A 179 -5.77 5.29 -8.34
C MET A 179 -7.20 5.10 -7.83
N ALA A 180 -8.05 6.08 -8.06
CA ALA A 180 -9.46 6.05 -7.74
C ALA A 180 -10.20 7.14 -8.53
N ASP A 181 -11.46 6.93 -8.82
CA ASP A 181 -12.34 7.98 -9.34
C ASP A 181 -12.71 8.92 -8.17
N ILE A 182 -12.08 10.10 -8.12
CA ILE A 182 -12.21 11.03 -6.99
C ILE A 182 -13.40 11.96 -7.18
N ASP A 183 -13.66 12.41 -8.39
CA ASP A 183 -14.75 13.37 -8.67
C ASP A 183 -16.03 12.73 -9.22
N GLY A 184 -16.01 11.41 -9.46
CA GLY A 184 -17.18 10.65 -9.89
C GLY A 184 -17.45 10.76 -11.39
N ASP A 185 -16.46 11.12 -12.20
CA ASP A 185 -16.62 11.28 -13.66
C ASP A 185 -16.44 9.95 -14.43
N GLY A 186 -16.10 8.86 -13.73
CA GLY A 186 -15.91 7.52 -14.28
C GLY A 186 -14.49 7.27 -14.78
N LEU A 187 -13.57 8.23 -14.69
CA LEU A 187 -12.17 8.08 -15.03
C LEU A 187 -11.33 7.89 -13.74
N PRO A 188 -10.36 6.97 -13.73
CA PRO A 188 -9.51 6.82 -12.57
C PRO A 188 -8.51 7.98 -12.45
N ASP A 189 -8.61 8.76 -11.38
CA ASP A 189 -7.65 9.79 -11.01
C ASP A 189 -6.45 9.21 -10.28
N ILE A 190 -5.41 10.03 -10.08
CA ILE A 190 -4.17 9.64 -9.43
C ILE A 190 -4.03 10.36 -8.10
N LEU A 191 -3.89 9.61 -7.01
CA LEU A 191 -3.43 10.10 -5.72
C LEU A 191 -1.92 9.95 -5.65
N ALA A 192 -1.19 11.04 -5.42
CA ALA A 192 0.26 11.07 -5.37
C ALA A 192 0.74 12.00 -4.23
N GLY A 193 1.27 11.42 -3.16
CA GLY A 193 1.56 12.17 -1.93
C GLY A 193 0.30 12.82 -1.38
N MET A 194 0.35 14.13 -1.12
CA MET A 194 -0.80 14.92 -0.62
C MET A 194 -1.55 15.66 -1.74
N TYR A 195 -1.50 15.11 -2.94
CA TYR A 195 -2.21 15.66 -4.10
C TYR A 195 -3.07 14.60 -4.78
N TRP A 196 -4.12 15.06 -5.44
CA TRP A 196 -4.78 14.27 -6.46
C TRP A 196 -4.68 14.97 -7.82
N ILE A 197 -4.50 14.17 -8.85
CA ILE A 197 -4.34 14.61 -10.22
C ILE A 197 -5.54 14.10 -10.99
N ARG A 198 -6.38 15.02 -11.43
CA ARG A 198 -7.59 14.72 -12.20
C ARG A 198 -7.22 14.22 -13.59
N SER A 199 -7.74 13.05 -13.96
CA SER A 199 -7.60 12.51 -15.31
C SER A 199 -8.42 13.33 -16.31
N PRO A 200 -7.83 13.71 -17.44
CA PRO A 200 -8.58 14.24 -18.57
C PRO A 200 -9.24 13.11 -19.39
N GLU A 201 -10.05 13.44 -20.38
CA GLU A 201 -10.64 12.47 -21.31
C GLU A 201 -9.63 11.87 -22.31
N SER A 202 -8.47 12.50 -22.51
CA SER A 202 -7.38 12.00 -23.35
C SER A 202 -6.02 12.54 -22.89
N PHE A 203 -4.92 11.89 -23.31
CA PHE A 203 -3.56 12.30 -22.96
C PHE A 203 -3.13 13.64 -23.54
N GLU A 204 -3.78 14.14 -24.59
CA GLU A 204 -3.49 15.44 -25.20
C GLU A 204 -4.07 16.60 -24.39
N LEU A 205 -5.02 16.32 -23.49
CA LEU A 205 -5.64 17.32 -22.63
C LEU A 205 -4.82 17.50 -21.34
N PRO A 206 -4.85 18.68 -20.72
CA PRO A 206 -4.05 18.96 -19.54
C PRO A 206 -4.58 18.23 -18.30
N TRP A 207 -3.70 17.53 -17.63
CA TRP A 207 -3.91 16.99 -16.29
C TRP A 207 -3.98 18.12 -15.26
N ARG A 208 -4.83 18.02 -14.28
CA ARG A 208 -5.03 19.08 -13.27
C ARG A 208 -4.73 18.56 -11.87
N LEU A 209 -3.84 19.26 -11.17
CA LEU A 209 -3.45 18.97 -9.80
C LEU A 209 -4.32 19.73 -8.80
N PHE A 210 -4.74 19.04 -7.75
CA PHE A 210 -5.41 19.62 -6.59
C PHE A 210 -4.73 19.12 -5.31
N ALA A 211 -4.59 20.01 -4.32
CA ALA A 211 -4.05 19.62 -3.04
C ALA A 211 -5.14 18.96 -2.17
N ILE A 212 -4.80 17.86 -1.56
CA ILE A 212 -5.60 17.25 -0.48
C ILE A 212 -5.32 18.00 0.81
N ASP A 213 -4.03 18.17 1.12
CA ASP A 213 -3.50 18.96 2.22
C ASP A 213 -2.07 19.41 1.90
N LEU A 214 -1.48 20.26 2.73
CA LEU A 214 -0.15 20.84 2.53
C LEU A 214 0.83 20.35 3.60
N TRP A 215 1.19 19.05 3.55
CA TRP A 215 2.24 18.50 4.39
C TRP A 215 3.62 18.71 3.75
N ASN A 216 4.19 19.88 3.98
CA ASN A 216 5.40 20.33 3.31
C ASN A 216 6.43 20.96 4.26
N GLU A 217 6.41 20.60 5.55
CA GLU A 217 7.27 21.16 6.59
C GLU A 217 8.74 20.79 6.37
N THR A 218 9.00 19.64 5.78
CA THR A 218 10.35 19.16 5.45
C THR A 218 10.36 18.49 4.06
N LEU A 219 11.56 18.17 3.55
CA LEU A 219 11.73 17.48 2.28
C LEU A 219 11.00 16.13 2.23
N GLU A 220 10.86 15.42 3.35
CA GLU A 220 10.27 14.08 3.45
C GLU A 220 8.82 14.07 3.97
N SER A 221 8.24 15.23 4.29
CA SER A 221 6.90 15.32 4.92
C SER A 221 5.79 14.72 4.06
N ALA A 222 5.89 14.80 2.74
CA ALA A 222 4.90 14.26 1.80
C ALA A 222 5.29 12.88 1.22
N MET A 223 6.29 12.19 1.82
CA MET A 223 6.57 10.79 1.53
C MET A 223 5.61 9.90 2.31
N MET A 224 4.55 9.42 1.65
CA MET A 224 3.39 8.79 2.27
C MET A 224 3.31 7.28 2.04
N ARG A 225 2.53 6.62 2.90
CA ARG A 225 1.75 5.43 2.59
C ARG A 225 0.28 5.83 2.54
N LEU A 226 -0.41 5.39 1.52
CA LEU A 226 -1.81 5.79 1.24
C LEU A 226 -2.70 4.56 1.15
N SER A 227 -3.92 4.68 1.68
CA SER A 227 -5.05 3.82 1.40
C SER A 227 -6.27 4.67 1.09
N TYR A 228 -7.05 4.31 0.07
CA TYR A 228 -8.30 4.98 -0.27
C TYR A 228 -9.40 3.93 -0.30
N SER A 229 -10.23 3.92 0.74
CA SER A 229 -11.24 2.88 0.95
C SER A 229 -12.33 3.38 1.89
N PRO A 230 -13.53 2.78 1.89
CA PRO A 230 -14.52 3.02 2.94
C PRO A 230 -13.91 2.72 4.30
N LEU A 231 -14.03 3.65 5.25
CA LEU A 231 -13.47 3.52 6.60
C LEU A 231 -14.50 3.85 7.68
N THR A 232 -15.05 5.07 7.67
CA THR A 232 -16.03 5.50 8.68
C THR A 232 -17.47 5.48 8.17
N GLY A 233 -17.65 5.28 6.88
CA GLY A 233 -18.94 5.22 6.19
C GLY A 233 -18.84 4.46 4.87
N ALA A 234 -19.88 4.58 4.04
CA ALA A 234 -19.89 3.92 2.73
C ALA A 234 -18.99 4.62 1.69
N ALA A 235 -18.76 5.92 1.84
CA ALA A 235 -17.89 6.68 0.93
C ALA A 235 -16.42 6.40 1.25
N PRO A 236 -15.55 6.26 0.23
CA PRO A 236 -14.12 6.12 0.46
C PRO A 236 -13.51 7.39 1.07
N GLU A 237 -12.59 7.18 2.01
CA GLU A 237 -11.74 8.19 2.63
C GLU A 237 -10.27 7.88 2.33
N LEU A 238 -9.45 8.91 2.29
CA LEU A 238 -8.01 8.75 2.19
C LEU A 238 -7.44 8.59 3.59
N VAL A 239 -6.67 7.51 3.81
CA VAL A 239 -5.81 7.37 4.99
C VAL A 239 -4.36 7.55 4.54
N ALA A 240 -3.62 8.42 5.24
CA ALA A 240 -2.23 8.73 4.93
C ALA A 240 -1.34 8.63 6.17
N ALA A 241 -0.17 8.04 6.01
CA ALA A 241 0.88 7.96 7.01
C ALA A 241 2.21 8.48 6.45
N GLN A 242 2.91 9.35 7.18
CA GLN A 242 4.23 9.87 6.82
C GLN A 242 5.30 8.78 7.00
N ARG A 243 5.73 8.13 5.94
CA ARG A 243 6.59 6.92 6.03
C ARG A 243 8.06 7.17 6.38
N LYS A 244 8.53 8.42 6.33
CA LYS A 244 9.94 8.79 6.54
C LYS A 244 10.15 9.70 7.74
N MET A 245 9.11 9.99 8.49
CA MET A 245 9.19 10.94 9.60
C MET A 245 9.25 10.22 10.95
N PRO A 246 10.11 10.66 11.89
CA PRO A 246 9.91 10.38 13.30
C PRO A 246 8.68 11.17 13.81
N SER A 247 7.96 10.65 14.79
CA SER A 247 6.69 11.21 15.24
C SER A 247 5.73 11.50 14.08
N ALA A 248 5.61 10.51 13.20
CA ALA A 248 4.90 10.61 11.93
C ALA A 248 3.41 10.86 12.15
N ARG A 249 2.82 11.69 11.29
CA ARG A 249 1.37 11.85 11.24
C ARG A 249 0.74 10.61 10.61
N LEU A 250 -0.39 10.22 11.20
CA LEU A 250 -1.37 9.31 10.63
C LEU A 250 -2.71 10.03 10.68
N ALA A 251 -3.36 10.15 9.54
CA ALA A 251 -4.64 10.84 9.45
C ALA A 251 -5.55 10.20 8.40
N ARG A 252 -6.85 10.31 8.59
CA ARG A 252 -7.86 10.16 7.55
C ARG A 252 -8.27 11.53 7.02
N PHE A 253 -8.62 11.57 5.76
CA PHE A 253 -9.06 12.77 5.08
C PHE A 253 -10.46 12.54 4.52
N GLU A 254 -11.39 13.36 5.00
CA GLU A 254 -12.76 13.40 4.53
C GLU A 254 -12.84 14.30 3.29
N LYS A 255 -13.24 13.68 2.17
CA LYS A 255 -13.38 14.37 0.89
C LYS A 255 -14.57 15.34 0.93
N PRO A 256 -14.40 16.64 0.62
CA PRO A 256 -15.49 17.59 0.53
C PRO A 256 -16.40 17.32 -0.68
N THR A 257 -17.58 17.92 -0.71
CA THR A 257 -18.51 17.82 -1.85
C THR A 257 -17.85 18.27 -3.17
N ASP A 258 -17.06 19.35 -3.13
CA ASP A 258 -16.17 19.73 -4.23
C ASP A 258 -14.75 19.25 -3.90
N PRO A 259 -14.27 18.14 -4.48
CA PRO A 259 -12.96 17.54 -4.14
C PRO A 259 -11.76 18.43 -4.49
N ARG A 260 -11.95 19.51 -5.22
CA ARG A 260 -10.92 20.50 -5.56
C ARG A 260 -10.53 21.40 -4.38
N GLN A 261 -11.35 21.45 -3.34
CA GLN A 261 -11.03 22.12 -2.08
C GLN A 261 -10.12 21.22 -1.21
N LEU A 262 -9.45 21.81 -0.23
CA LEU A 262 -8.69 21.03 0.75
C LEU A 262 -9.64 20.10 1.52
N TRP A 263 -9.16 18.88 1.77
CA TRP A 263 -9.92 17.86 2.47
C TRP A 263 -9.80 18.08 3.99
N THR A 264 -10.78 17.62 4.75
CA THR A 264 -10.76 17.76 6.20
C THR A 264 -9.87 16.70 6.83
N GLU A 265 -8.75 17.12 7.48
CA GLU A 265 -7.85 16.22 8.22
C GLU A 265 -8.50 15.81 9.55
N HIS A 266 -8.49 14.51 9.82
CA HIS A 266 -8.80 13.91 11.13
C HIS A 266 -7.61 13.07 11.58
N ARG A 267 -6.85 13.55 12.53
CA ARG A 267 -5.70 12.82 13.08
C ARG A 267 -6.14 11.57 13.81
N ILE A 268 -5.37 10.49 13.63
CA ILE A 268 -5.63 9.20 14.24
C ILE A 268 -4.48 8.88 15.19
N ALA A 269 -4.83 8.53 16.45
CA ALA A 269 -3.90 8.00 17.44
C ALA A 269 -2.59 8.80 17.56
N SER A 270 -2.68 10.12 17.63
CA SER A 270 -1.52 11.05 17.68
C SER A 270 -0.61 10.81 18.88
N GLU A 271 -1.13 10.21 19.94
CA GLU A 271 -0.40 9.83 21.15
C GLU A 271 0.60 8.68 20.94
N LEU A 272 0.48 7.92 19.85
CA LEU A 272 1.37 6.79 19.57
C LEU A 272 2.80 7.19 19.21
N ASN A 273 3.03 8.43 18.77
CA ASN A 273 4.34 8.89 18.29
C ASN A 273 4.97 7.86 17.35
N LEU A 274 4.32 7.59 16.22
CA LEU A 274 4.76 6.62 15.22
C LEU A 274 6.13 6.98 14.64
N ASP A 275 7.05 6.01 14.54
CA ASP A 275 8.37 6.23 13.97
C ASP A 275 8.53 5.51 12.63
N GLN A 276 8.57 6.29 11.56
CA GLN A 276 8.71 5.83 10.17
C GLN A 276 7.73 4.68 9.83
N PRO A 277 6.41 4.90 9.89
CA PRO A 277 5.41 3.89 9.54
C PRO A 277 5.49 3.57 8.05
N ASN A 278 6.29 2.57 7.69
CA ASN A 278 6.55 2.21 6.30
C ASN A 278 5.46 1.31 5.69
N SER A 279 4.44 0.97 6.47
CA SER A 279 3.30 0.19 6.00
C SER A 279 2.00 0.79 6.49
N LEU A 280 1.00 0.79 5.62
CA LEU A 280 -0.36 1.18 5.87
C LEU A 280 -1.26 0.28 5.03
N ASP A 281 -2.23 -0.36 5.68
CA ASP A 281 -3.26 -1.15 5.02
C ASP A 281 -4.58 -1.05 5.77
N VAL A 282 -5.68 -1.47 5.13
CA VAL A 282 -7.02 -1.40 5.73
C VAL A 282 -7.72 -2.74 5.53
N ALA A 283 -8.17 -3.36 6.63
CA ALA A 283 -8.91 -4.62 6.63
C ALA A 283 -9.67 -4.78 7.95
N ASP A 284 -10.73 -5.57 7.94
CA ASP A 284 -11.50 -5.91 9.15
C ASP A 284 -10.80 -7.05 9.91
N PHE A 285 -9.95 -6.70 10.91
CA PHE A 285 -9.14 -7.69 11.63
C PHE A 285 -9.89 -8.35 12.80
N ASP A 286 -10.94 -7.75 13.35
CA ASP A 286 -11.70 -8.33 14.45
C ASP A 286 -13.05 -8.93 14.04
N GLY A 287 -13.41 -8.81 12.75
CA GLY A 287 -14.58 -9.44 12.15
C GLY A 287 -15.90 -8.73 12.51
N ASP A 288 -15.85 -7.46 12.91
CA ASP A 288 -17.02 -6.69 13.32
C ASP A 288 -17.71 -5.95 12.15
N GLY A 289 -17.17 -6.08 10.94
CA GLY A 289 -17.69 -5.49 9.71
C GLY A 289 -17.22 -4.04 9.47
N ARG A 290 -16.40 -3.49 10.36
CA ARG A 290 -15.77 -2.17 10.20
C ARG A 290 -14.29 -2.34 9.85
N PRO A 291 -13.80 -1.69 8.78
CA PRO A 291 -12.39 -1.78 8.44
C PRO A 291 -11.50 -1.10 9.48
N ASP A 292 -10.47 -1.81 9.93
CA ASP A 292 -9.40 -1.33 10.81
C ASP A 292 -8.21 -0.83 10.00
N ILE A 293 -7.27 -0.13 10.63
CA ILE A 293 -6.05 0.35 10.00
C ILE A 293 -4.85 -0.42 10.54
N LEU A 294 -4.11 -1.07 9.66
CA LEU A 294 -2.80 -1.67 9.95
C LEU A 294 -1.70 -0.65 9.70
N VAL A 295 -0.83 -0.46 10.70
CA VAL A 295 0.40 0.34 10.58
C VAL A 295 1.58 -0.47 11.11
N ALA A 296 2.73 -0.42 10.41
CA ALA A 296 3.96 -1.05 10.90
C ALA A 296 5.16 -0.11 10.78
N GLU A 297 5.95 -0.03 11.86
CA GLU A 297 7.09 0.86 11.99
C GLU A 297 8.37 0.23 11.47
N LYS A 298 9.11 0.99 10.66
CA LYS A 298 10.44 0.65 10.18
C LYS A 298 11.55 1.04 11.16
N ALA A 299 11.27 1.95 12.07
CA ALA A 299 12.22 2.46 13.06
C ALA A 299 11.61 2.45 14.47
N GLY A 300 12.27 3.06 15.44
CA GLY A 300 11.81 3.16 16.82
C GLY A 300 11.60 1.80 17.48
N ALA A 301 10.42 1.59 18.05
CA ALA A 301 10.05 0.33 18.72
C ALA A 301 9.75 -0.83 17.76
N GLY A 302 9.68 -0.58 16.44
CA GLY A 302 9.37 -1.60 15.44
C GLY A 302 8.02 -2.28 15.70
N ARG A 303 6.99 -1.47 15.94
CA ARG A 303 5.65 -1.94 16.29
C ARG A 303 4.86 -2.32 15.03
N VAL A 304 4.05 -3.37 15.17
CA VAL A 304 2.92 -3.69 14.29
C VAL A 304 1.66 -3.37 15.07
N ILE A 305 0.84 -2.46 14.57
CA ILE A 305 -0.30 -1.89 15.28
C ILE A 305 -1.53 -2.06 14.40
N VAL A 306 -2.60 -2.62 14.97
CA VAL A 306 -3.94 -2.55 14.41
C VAL A 306 -4.71 -1.48 15.17
N LEU A 307 -5.20 -0.48 14.47
CA LEU A 307 -6.07 0.57 15.01
C LEU A 307 -7.50 0.13 14.75
N ARG A 308 -8.14 -0.44 15.78
CA ARG A 308 -9.51 -0.92 15.70
C ARG A 308 -10.48 0.23 15.49
N ASN A 309 -11.36 0.07 14.53
CA ASN A 309 -12.40 1.03 14.22
C ASN A 309 -13.61 0.83 15.14
N GLU A 310 -13.74 1.68 16.15
CA GLU A 310 -14.86 1.61 17.11
C GLU A 310 -16.16 2.25 16.56
N GLY A 311 -16.13 2.71 15.31
CA GLY A 311 -17.21 3.50 14.72
C GLY A 311 -17.12 4.99 15.07
N GLY A 312 -17.90 5.83 14.38
CA GLY A 312 -17.92 7.27 14.62
C GLY A 312 -16.57 7.99 14.42
N GLY A 313 -15.64 7.38 13.67
CA GLY A 313 -14.31 7.93 13.44
C GLY A 313 -13.34 7.75 14.62
N GLN A 314 -13.68 6.92 15.60
CA GLN A 314 -12.83 6.58 16.75
C GLN A 314 -12.02 5.32 16.46
N PHE A 315 -10.73 5.34 16.84
CA PHE A 315 -9.80 4.23 16.63
C PHE A 315 -9.05 3.91 17.91
N THR A 316 -9.04 2.62 18.30
CA THR A 316 -8.31 2.12 19.46
C THR A 316 -7.06 1.35 19.03
N PRO A 317 -5.85 1.79 19.42
CA PRO A 317 -4.63 1.11 19.04
C PRO A 317 -4.43 -0.21 19.79
N VAL A 318 -4.12 -1.28 19.07
CA VAL A 318 -3.73 -2.59 19.60
C VAL A 318 -2.35 -2.93 19.04
N VAL A 319 -1.33 -2.99 19.91
CA VAL A 319 0.02 -3.42 19.50
C VAL A 319 0.04 -4.93 19.37
N ILE A 320 0.20 -5.43 18.15
CA ILE A 320 0.18 -6.86 17.82
C ILE A 320 1.57 -7.48 18.00
N ALA A 321 2.61 -6.76 17.60
CA ALA A 321 4.02 -7.16 17.76
C ALA A 321 4.90 -5.94 17.93
N GLN A 322 6.09 -6.12 18.54
CA GLN A 322 7.07 -5.05 18.70
C GLN A 322 8.50 -5.59 18.88
N GLY A 323 9.48 -4.70 18.90
CA GLY A 323 10.89 -5.00 19.17
C GLY A 323 11.70 -5.42 17.94
N ARG A 324 11.10 -5.42 16.75
CA ARG A 324 11.77 -5.74 15.48
C ARG A 324 11.29 -4.79 14.38
N PRO A 325 12.17 -3.98 13.76
CA PRO A 325 11.81 -3.11 12.64
C PRO A 325 11.14 -3.89 11.50
N VAL A 326 10.02 -3.36 11.00
CA VAL A 326 9.24 -3.95 9.92
C VAL A 326 9.47 -3.17 8.64
N GLN A 327 10.06 -3.81 7.64
CA GLN A 327 10.27 -3.19 6.34
C GLN A 327 8.94 -3.01 5.60
N PHE A 328 8.09 -4.06 5.59
CA PHE A 328 6.76 -4.03 5.00
C PHE A 328 5.80 -4.92 5.77
N ALA A 329 4.53 -4.51 5.83
CA ALA A 329 3.41 -5.29 6.32
C ALA A 329 2.23 -5.14 5.37
N ARG A 330 1.46 -6.21 5.17
CA ARG A 330 0.24 -6.24 4.35
C ARG A 330 -0.80 -7.16 4.97
N ALA A 331 -2.05 -6.72 4.89
CA ALA A 331 -3.20 -7.55 5.19
C ALA A 331 -3.43 -8.53 4.04
N VAL A 332 -3.55 -9.82 4.35
CA VAL A 332 -3.80 -10.87 3.36
C VAL A 332 -4.28 -12.13 4.07
N ASP A 333 -5.28 -12.82 3.53
CA ASP A 333 -5.68 -14.15 3.99
C ASP A 333 -4.63 -15.18 3.54
N VAL A 334 -3.66 -15.49 4.42
CA VAL A 334 -2.54 -16.40 4.12
C VAL A 334 -3.00 -17.85 4.07
N ASN A 335 -3.80 -18.28 5.05
CA ASN A 335 -4.22 -19.68 5.22
C ASN A 335 -5.51 -20.06 4.49
N GLY A 336 -6.29 -19.09 4.00
CA GLY A 336 -7.54 -19.30 3.26
C GLY A 336 -8.75 -19.49 4.16
N ASP A 337 -8.70 -18.98 5.38
CA ASP A 337 -9.80 -19.10 6.34
C ASP A 337 -10.81 -17.93 6.27
N GLY A 338 -10.55 -16.96 5.38
CA GLY A 338 -11.40 -15.80 5.13
C GLY A 338 -11.17 -14.64 6.11
N ARG A 339 -10.14 -14.70 6.98
CA ARG A 339 -9.75 -13.62 7.88
C ARG A 339 -8.48 -12.95 7.36
N PRO A 340 -8.35 -11.63 7.51
CA PRO A 340 -7.10 -10.98 7.18
C PRO A 340 -6.03 -11.32 8.21
N ASP A 341 -4.97 -11.99 7.75
CA ASP A 341 -3.71 -12.14 8.45
C ASP A 341 -2.79 -10.96 8.11
N ILE A 342 -1.59 -10.92 8.72
CA ILE A 342 -0.59 -9.88 8.43
C ILE A 342 0.69 -10.53 7.93
N LEU A 343 1.01 -10.37 6.64
CA LEU A 343 2.31 -10.74 6.10
C LEU A 343 3.34 -9.68 6.49
N LEU A 344 4.46 -10.12 7.07
CA LEU A 344 5.55 -9.27 7.55
C LEU A 344 6.84 -9.53 6.80
N ILE A 345 7.48 -8.47 6.33
CA ILE A 345 8.84 -8.48 5.80
C ILE A 345 9.72 -7.72 6.78
N ARG A 346 10.66 -8.43 7.43
CA ARG A 346 11.65 -7.89 8.37
C ARG A 346 13.06 -8.09 7.82
N ALA A 347 14.04 -7.49 8.46
CA ALA A 347 15.46 -7.67 8.06
C ALA A 347 15.95 -9.11 8.26
N ASP A 348 15.37 -9.83 9.23
CA ASP A 348 15.80 -11.18 9.64
C ASP A 348 14.88 -12.31 9.14
N ALA A 349 13.64 -11.96 8.72
CA ALA A 349 12.66 -12.96 8.34
C ALA A 349 11.54 -12.43 7.45
N ILE A 350 10.98 -13.30 6.63
CA ILE A 350 9.62 -13.20 6.11
C ILE A 350 8.74 -14.04 7.02
N ALA A 351 7.73 -13.42 7.61
CA ALA A 351 6.83 -14.04 8.57
C ALA A 351 5.39 -13.66 8.29
N TRP A 352 4.45 -14.31 8.92
CA TRP A 352 3.08 -13.85 8.97
C TRP A 352 2.51 -14.03 10.37
N LEU A 353 1.59 -13.15 10.70
CA LEU A 353 0.81 -13.19 11.91
C LEU A 353 -0.56 -13.73 11.55
N GLU A 354 -0.85 -14.96 11.99
CA GLU A 354 -2.14 -15.60 11.80
C GLU A 354 -3.19 -14.99 12.72
N ASN A 355 -4.26 -14.52 12.14
CA ASN A 355 -5.39 -13.96 12.87
C ASN A 355 -6.25 -15.06 13.47
N GLN A 356 -6.25 -15.16 14.80
CA GLN A 356 -7.00 -16.15 15.57
C GLN A 356 -8.29 -15.60 16.20
N ALA A 357 -8.78 -14.43 15.73
CA ALA A 357 -10.03 -13.88 16.22
C ALA A 357 -11.18 -14.90 16.03
N PRO A 358 -12.08 -15.08 17.00
CA PRO A 358 -13.24 -15.93 16.81
C PRO A 358 -14.10 -15.36 15.67
N ARG A 359 -14.74 -16.25 14.88
CA ARG A 359 -15.77 -15.81 13.94
C ARG A 359 -16.98 -15.36 14.76
N LEU A 360 -17.44 -14.15 14.52
CA LEU A 360 -18.70 -13.64 15.09
C LEU A 360 -19.91 -14.31 14.42
#